data_5f7d14ffe06398d7ed757eff10d73d11
#
_entry.id   5f7d14ffe06398d7ed757eff10d73d11
#
_cell.length_a   1.000
_cell.length_b   1.000
_cell.length_c   1.000
_cell.angle_alpha   90.00
_cell.angle_beta   90.00
_cell.angle_gamma   90.00
#
_symmetry.space_group_name_H-M   'P 1'
#
loop_
_entity.id
_entity.type
_entity.pdbx_description
1 polymer ?
#
loop_
_entity_poly.entity_id
_entity_poly.type
_entity_poly.pdbx_seq_one_letter_code
_entity_poly.pdbx_strand_id
1 'polypeptide(L)'
;EAGGYALSTEIYFMYAFECAFNILKCLGELAEHYKFLAAQMLEMIRNKYWNPTAGIFTSGPEGTTAFKDEVWETAGEEGVIWNIWGIASEEQKNLIMDNLEHKIITPYGIPLMPGHLEKTHLARSVWTVYTTGYAVAAGELGKEELLVTLIAQQIRNAVFNKTFYEVYNADDGRAWRWPAQTWNAIG
;
A
#
# COMPACT_ATOMS: atom_id res chain seq x y z
N GLU A 1 9.10 -10.97 12.13
CA GLU A 1 9.96 -10.14 11.28
C GLU A 1 9.80 -10.64 9.85
N ALA A 2 9.29 -9.81 8.98
CA ALA A 2 9.36 -10.06 7.54
C ALA A 2 10.85 -10.03 7.18
N GLY A 3 11.43 -11.17 6.90
CA GLY A 3 12.87 -11.34 6.76
C GLY A 3 13.45 -10.54 5.61
N GLY A 4 13.84 -9.30 5.86
CA GLY A 4 14.74 -8.49 5.04
C GLY A 4 14.25 -7.97 3.69
N TYR A 5 13.09 -8.38 3.18
CA TYR A 5 12.61 -8.02 1.84
C TYR A 5 11.12 -7.66 1.90
N ALA A 6 10.81 -6.49 2.47
CA ALA A 6 9.42 -6.01 2.49
C ALA A 6 9.01 -5.48 1.10
N LEU A 7 7.81 -5.80 0.65
CA LEU A 7 7.27 -5.39 -0.65
C LEU A 7 7.38 -3.88 -0.87
N SER A 8 6.99 -3.06 0.12
CA SER A 8 7.11 -1.60 0.04
C SER A 8 8.55 -1.15 -0.20
N THR A 9 9.53 -1.77 0.44
CA THR A 9 10.95 -1.46 0.26
C THR A 9 11.40 -1.73 -1.17
N GLU A 10 11.02 -2.88 -1.75
CA GLU A 10 11.38 -3.23 -3.12
C GLU A 10 10.75 -2.28 -4.15
N ILE A 11 9.51 -1.87 -3.91
CA ILE A 11 8.83 -0.87 -4.75
C ILE A 11 9.55 0.47 -4.71
N TYR A 12 9.94 0.95 -3.53
CA TYR A 12 10.70 2.20 -3.40
C TYR A 12 12.07 2.15 -4.07
N PHE A 13 12.78 1.03 -4.00
CA PHE A 13 14.04 0.86 -4.75
C PHE A 13 13.81 0.87 -6.26
N MET A 14 12.78 0.20 -6.76
CA MET A 14 12.42 0.25 -8.17
C MET A 14 12.16 1.70 -8.61
N TYR A 15 11.40 2.47 -7.84
CA TYR A 15 11.13 3.88 -8.12
C TYR A 15 12.40 4.73 -8.08
N ALA A 16 13.30 4.48 -7.13
CA ALA A 16 14.56 5.20 -7.03
C ALA A 16 15.41 4.99 -8.30
N PHE A 17 15.46 3.78 -8.84
CA PHE A 17 16.17 3.50 -10.08
C PHE A 17 15.51 4.16 -11.30
N GLU A 18 14.18 4.15 -11.42
CA GLU A 18 13.47 4.88 -12.47
C GLU A 18 13.71 6.40 -12.38
N CYS A 19 13.66 6.96 -11.18
CA CYS A 19 13.97 8.37 -10.97
C CYS A 19 15.43 8.70 -11.35
N ALA A 20 16.38 7.88 -10.93
CA ALA A 20 17.79 8.05 -11.26
C ALA A 20 18.03 8.00 -12.78
N PHE A 21 17.40 7.04 -13.46
CA PHE A 21 17.43 6.97 -14.93
C PHE A 21 16.92 8.28 -15.56
N ASN A 22 15.76 8.77 -15.15
CA ASN A 22 15.15 9.95 -15.75
C ASN A 22 15.99 11.23 -15.49
N ILE A 23 16.50 11.40 -14.26
CA ILE A 23 17.35 12.54 -13.89
C ILE A 23 18.64 12.54 -14.70
N LEU A 24 19.38 11.43 -14.73
CA LEU A 24 20.66 11.33 -15.46
C LEU A 24 20.46 11.52 -16.95
N LYS A 25 19.38 10.96 -17.53
CA LYS A 25 19.03 11.19 -18.93
C LYS A 25 18.79 12.67 -19.24
N CYS A 26 18.10 13.40 -18.35
CA CYS A 26 17.90 14.85 -18.52
C CYS A 26 19.22 15.62 -18.44
N LEU A 27 20.21 15.12 -17.69
CA LEU A 27 21.55 15.71 -17.58
C LEU A 27 22.50 15.32 -18.73
N GLY A 28 22.05 14.43 -19.65
CA GLY A 28 22.88 13.92 -20.74
C GLY A 28 23.90 12.87 -20.30
N GLU A 29 23.72 12.28 -19.12
CA GLU A 29 24.60 11.25 -18.56
C GLU A 29 24.16 9.83 -18.94
N LEU A 30 25.08 8.87 -18.86
CA LEU A 30 24.77 7.46 -19.08
C LEU A 30 23.89 6.90 -17.95
N ALA A 31 22.68 6.48 -18.31
CA ALA A 31 21.66 6.10 -17.34
C ALA A 31 21.10 4.67 -17.50
N GLU A 32 21.42 3.98 -18.61
CA GLU A 32 20.79 2.71 -18.99
C GLU A 32 20.90 1.60 -17.93
N HIS A 33 21.96 1.63 -17.11
CA HIS A 33 22.12 0.70 -15.99
C HIS A 33 20.97 0.79 -14.98
N TYR A 34 20.51 1.99 -14.64
CA TYR A 34 19.40 2.18 -13.69
C TYR A 34 18.07 1.71 -14.28
N LYS A 35 17.84 1.93 -15.58
CA LYS A 35 16.66 1.39 -16.26
C LYS A 35 16.64 -0.13 -16.22
N PHE A 36 17.79 -0.76 -16.44
CA PHE A 36 17.93 -2.21 -16.34
C PHE A 36 17.64 -2.73 -14.93
N LEU A 37 18.17 -2.08 -13.89
CA LEU A 37 17.90 -2.45 -12.50
C LEU A 37 16.42 -2.30 -12.14
N ALA A 38 15.78 -1.21 -12.56
CA ALA A 38 14.34 -1.02 -12.34
C ALA A 38 13.51 -2.13 -13.01
N ALA A 39 13.84 -2.49 -14.24
CA ALA A 39 13.17 -3.57 -14.98
C ALA A 39 13.34 -4.94 -14.28
N GLN A 40 14.54 -5.25 -13.78
CA GLN A 40 14.78 -6.48 -13.02
C GLN A 40 13.97 -6.53 -11.74
N MET A 41 13.88 -5.41 -11.01
CA MET A 41 13.08 -5.34 -9.78
C MET A 41 11.59 -5.47 -10.07
N LEU A 42 11.09 -4.82 -11.12
CA LEU A 42 9.70 -4.96 -11.55
C LEU A 42 9.34 -6.42 -11.85
N GLU A 43 10.20 -7.11 -12.59
CA GLU A 43 10.01 -8.53 -12.90
C GLU A 43 10.05 -9.40 -11.61
N MET A 44 10.99 -9.13 -10.73
CA MET A 44 11.10 -9.83 -9.45
C MET A 44 9.86 -9.62 -8.59
N ILE A 45 9.36 -8.38 -8.45
CA ILE A 45 8.14 -8.09 -7.70
C ILE A 45 6.95 -8.87 -8.29
N ARG A 46 6.73 -8.79 -9.60
CA ARG A 46 5.62 -9.48 -10.27
C ARG A 46 5.66 -11.00 -10.09
N ASN A 47 6.86 -11.59 -10.18
CA ASN A 47 7.02 -13.05 -10.20
C ASN A 47 7.14 -13.66 -8.81
N LYS A 48 7.62 -12.91 -7.81
CA LYS A 48 7.96 -13.45 -6.50
C LYS A 48 7.03 -13.03 -5.37
N TYR A 49 6.35 -11.90 -5.52
CA TYR A 49 5.48 -11.39 -4.44
C TYR A 49 3.99 -11.67 -4.67
N TRP A 50 3.59 -11.93 -5.92
CA TRP A 50 2.21 -12.28 -6.21
C TRP A 50 1.86 -13.68 -5.70
N ASN A 51 0.89 -13.76 -4.79
CA ASN A 51 0.31 -15.02 -4.34
C ASN A 51 -1.06 -15.23 -5.00
N PRO A 52 -1.15 -16.07 -6.06
CA PRO A 52 -2.39 -16.25 -6.81
C PRO A 52 -3.49 -16.95 -6.01
N THR A 53 -3.14 -17.70 -4.95
CA THR A 53 -4.12 -18.36 -4.08
C THR A 53 -4.80 -17.36 -3.15
N ALA A 54 -4.02 -16.43 -2.59
CA ALA A 54 -4.52 -15.37 -1.72
C ALA A 54 -5.12 -14.18 -2.51
N GLY A 55 -4.69 -13.99 -3.77
CA GLY A 55 -5.09 -12.84 -4.60
C GLY A 55 -4.50 -11.52 -4.13
N ILE A 56 -3.27 -11.55 -3.60
CA ILE A 56 -2.54 -10.38 -3.06
C ILE A 56 -1.06 -10.44 -3.44
N PHE A 57 -0.40 -9.27 -3.37
CA PHE A 57 1.06 -9.21 -3.27
C PHE A 57 1.46 -9.28 -1.80
N THR A 58 2.15 -10.33 -1.43
CA THR A 58 2.55 -10.56 -0.03
C THR A 58 3.70 -9.66 0.39
N SER A 59 3.82 -9.39 1.70
CA SER A 59 4.91 -8.59 2.28
C SER A 59 6.31 -9.12 1.99
N GLY A 60 6.45 -10.42 1.81
CA GLY A 60 7.73 -11.07 1.46
C GLY A 60 7.63 -11.94 0.21
N PRO A 61 8.76 -12.21 -0.48
CA PRO A 61 8.75 -12.99 -1.71
C PRO A 61 8.47 -14.48 -1.48
N GLU A 62 8.12 -15.19 -2.56
CA GLU A 62 7.97 -16.64 -2.58
C GLU A 62 9.14 -17.34 -1.87
N GLY A 63 8.81 -18.32 -1.04
CA GLY A 63 9.77 -19.05 -0.19
C GLY A 63 9.97 -18.47 1.21
N THR A 64 9.40 -17.30 1.51
CA THR A 64 9.41 -16.70 2.86
C THR A 64 8.18 -17.09 3.67
N THR A 65 8.26 -16.90 5.00
CA THR A 65 7.12 -17.06 5.92
C THR A 65 6.01 -16.06 5.56
N ALA A 66 6.36 -14.83 5.22
CA ALA A 66 5.38 -13.80 4.86
C ALA A 66 4.56 -14.19 3.62
N PHE A 67 5.16 -14.84 2.63
CA PHE A 67 4.46 -15.36 1.46
C PHE A 67 3.53 -16.53 1.84
N LYS A 68 4.05 -17.48 2.63
CA LYS A 68 3.32 -18.67 3.06
C LYS A 68 2.13 -18.33 3.95
N ASP A 69 2.29 -17.37 4.85
CA ASP A 69 1.27 -16.94 5.79
C ASP A 69 0.36 -15.83 5.21
N GLU A 70 0.49 -15.53 3.91
CA GLU A 70 -0.33 -14.56 3.17
C GLU A 70 -0.34 -13.17 3.83
N VAL A 71 0.83 -12.70 4.26
CA VAL A 71 0.95 -11.43 4.99
C VAL A 71 0.69 -10.25 4.09
N TRP A 72 -0.43 -9.57 4.29
CA TRP A 72 -0.76 -8.30 3.68
C TRP A 72 0.07 -7.16 4.28
N GLU A 73 0.69 -6.34 3.45
CA GLU A 73 1.34 -5.10 3.84
C GLU A 73 0.67 -3.92 3.11
N THR A 74 -0.14 -3.15 3.81
CA THR A 74 -0.94 -2.07 3.24
C THR A 74 -0.12 -1.09 2.40
N ALA A 75 1.06 -0.68 2.89
CA ALA A 75 1.94 0.24 2.17
C ALA A 75 2.49 -0.35 0.87
N GLY A 76 2.79 -1.65 0.85
CA GLY A 76 3.26 -2.33 -0.35
C GLY A 76 2.15 -2.52 -1.36
N GLU A 77 1.00 -2.99 -0.94
CA GLU A 77 -0.16 -3.19 -1.81
C GLU A 77 -0.69 -1.88 -2.38
N GLU A 78 -0.73 -0.81 -1.59
CA GLU A 78 -1.09 0.53 -2.08
C GLU A 78 -0.13 0.96 -3.19
N GLY A 79 1.18 0.80 -3.00
CA GLY A 79 2.18 1.07 -4.02
C GLY A 79 2.03 0.22 -5.28
N VAL A 80 1.52 -1.02 -5.17
CA VAL A 80 1.24 -1.91 -6.31
C VAL A 80 0.01 -1.45 -7.10
N ILE A 81 -1.06 -1.08 -6.41
CA ILE A 81 -2.32 -0.71 -7.05
C ILE A 81 -2.23 0.65 -7.71
N TRP A 82 -1.68 1.62 -6.99
CA TRP A 82 -1.60 3.01 -7.42
C TRP A 82 -0.37 3.30 -8.27
N ASN A 83 -0.05 2.39 -9.17
CA ASN A 83 1.27 2.42 -9.72
C ASN A 83 1.27 2.73 -11.22
N ILE A 84 1.93 3.83 -11.54
CA ILE A 84 2.15 4.32 -12.91
C ILE A 84 3.09 3.44 -13.73
N TRP A 85 3.79 2.47 -13.12
CA TRP A 85 4.70 1.54 -13.80
C TRP A 85 4.08 0.17 -14.07
N GLY A 86 2.78 0.01 -13.71
CA GLY A 86 2.03 -1.20 -14.06
C GLY A 86 2.53 -2.47 -13.40
N ILE A 87 2.86 -2.46 -12.09
CA ILE A 87 3.26 -3.68 -11.36
C ILE A 87 2.16 -4.74 -11.45
N ALA A 88 0.94 -4.38 -11.08
CA ALA A 88 -0.21 -5.25 -11.14
C ALA A 88 -0.98 -5.12 -12.46
N SER A 89 -1.53 -6.23 -12.97
CA SER A 89 -2.54 -6.20 -14.02
C SER A 89 -3.87 -5.68 -13.48
N GLU A 90 -4.79 -5.27 -14.36
CA GLU A 90 -6.14 -4.83 -13.97
C GLU A 90 -6.90 -5.94 -13.23
N GLU A 91 -6.72 -7.19 -13.61
CA GLU A 91 -7.31 -8.33 -12.91
C GLU A 91 -6.75 -8.46 -11.48
N GLN A 92 -5.43 -8.35 -11.31
CA GLN A 92 -4.79 -8.37 -10.00
C GLN A 92 -5.25 -7.21 -9.12
N LYS A 93 -5.34 -5.99 -9.66
CA LYS A 93 -5.84 -4.82 -8.93
C LYS A 93 -7.28 -5.05 -8.44
N ASN A 94 -8.15 -5.57 -9.29
CA ASN A 94 -9.51 -5.88 -8.89
C ASN A 94 -9.58 -6.93 -7.78
N LEU A 95 -8.79 -8.00 -7.85
CA LEU A 95 -8.70 -9.01 -6.78
C LEU A 95 -8.20 -8.43 -5.46
N ILE A 96 -7.18 -7.55 -5.50
CA ILE A 96 -6.68 -6.85 -4.33
C ILE A 96 -7.78 -6.00 -3.70
N MET A 97 -8.51 -5.21 -4.51
CA MET A 97 -9.57 -4.35 -4.02
C MET A 97 -10.76 -5.12 -3.47
N ASP A 98 -11.11 -6.26 -4.07
CA ASP A 98 -12.15 -7.17 -3.54
C ASP A 98 -11.74 -7.79 -2.20
N ASN A 99 -10.47 -8.20 -2.07
CA ASN A 99 -9.95 -8.69 -0.80
C ASN A 99 -9.93 -7.59 0.27
N LEU A 100 -9.55 -6.36 -0.10
CA LEU A 100 -9.58 -5.20 0.79
C LEU A 100 -10.99 -4.98 1.33
N GLU A 101 -11.99 -4.90 0.44
CA GLU A 101 -13.37 -4.62 0.78
C GLU A 101 -13.99 -5.68 1.69
N HIS A 102 -13.72 -6.96 1.42
CA HIS A 102 -14.42 -8.06 2.09
C HIS A 102 -13.69 -8.64 3.30
N LYS A 103 -12.38 -8.43 3.41
CA LYS A 103 -11.57 -9.12 4.43
C LYS A 103 -10.77 -8.19 5.33
N ILE A 104 -10.47 -6.95 4.90
CA ILE A 104 -9.44 -6.14 5.53
C ILE A 104 -9.99 -4.85 6.14
N ILE A 105 -10.87 -4.17 5.42
CA ILE A 105 -11.40 -2.88 5.83
C ILE A 105 -12.12 -2.97 7.17
N THR A 106 -11.79 -2.06 8.07
CA THR A 106 -12.49 -1.89 9.35
C THR A 106 -13.47 -0.72 9.29
N PRO A 107 -14.34 -0.54 10.28
CA PRO A 107 -15.20 0.64 10.34
C PRO A 107 -14.44 1.98 10.37
N TYR A 108 -13.15 1.98 10.68
CA TYR A 108 -12.32 3.17 10.82
C TYR A 108 -11.28 3.36 9.71
N GLY A 109 -11.15 2.41 8.80
CA GLY A 109 -10.22 2.44 7.67
C GLY A 109 -9.44 1.15 7.51
N ILE A 110 -8.34 1.23 6.79
CA ILE A 110 -7.51 0.09 6.43
C ILE A 110 -6.36 -0.03 7.43
N PRO A 111 -6.27 -1.13 8.21
CA PRO A 111 -5.14 -1.35 9.11
C PRO A 111 -3.85 -1.65 8.34
N LEU A 112 -2.70 -1.27 8.92
CA LEU A 112 -1.39 -1.38 8.28
C LEU A 112 -1.01 -2.82 7.92
N MET A 113 -1.28 -3.78 8.80
CA MET A 113 -0.97 -5.19 8.60
C MET A 113 -2.10 -6.06 9.16
N PRO A 114 -3.20 -6.20 8.43
CA PRO A 114 -4.35 -6.98 8.91
C PRO A 114 -4.01 -8.48 9.03
N GLY A 115 -4.57 -9.12 10.03
CA GLY A 115 -4.54 -10.57 10.23
C GLY A 115 -3.30 -11.10 10.92
N HIS A 116 -2.12 -10.89 10.37
CA HIS A 116 -0.90 -11.60 10.82
C HIS A 116 -0.31 -11.08 12.14
N LEU A 117 -0.39 -9.77 12.39
CA LEU A 117 0.18 -9.12 13.57
C LEU A 117 -0.88 -8.48 14.47
N GLU A 118 -2.07 -9.03 14.51
CA GLU A 118 -3.23 -8.50 15.27
C GLU A 118 -2.92 -8.10 16.72
N LYS A 119 -1.89 -8.69 17.32
CA LYS A 119 -1.49 -8.42 18.70
C LYS A 119 -0.60 -7.20 18.87
N THR A 120 -0.14 -6.58 17.78
CA THR A 120 0.70 -5.38 17.87
C THR A 120 -0.13 -4.14 17.63
N HIS A 121 0.12 -3.07 18.41
CA HIS A 121 -0.52 -1.77 18.18
C HIS A 121 -0.27 -1.23 16.77
N LEU A 122 0.91 -1.52 16.20
CA LEU A 122 1.25 -1.07 14.86
C LEU A 122 0.39 -1.75 13.79
N ALA A 123 0.15 -3.06 13.93
CA ALA A 123 -0.68 -3.81 12.99
C ALA A 123 -2.12 -3.29 12.94
N ARG A 124 -2.66 -2.88 14.10
CA ARG A 124 -4.01 -2.32 14.25
C ARG A 124 -4.08 -0.80 13.99
N SER A 125 -3.03 -0.21 13.45
CA SER A 125 -3.01 1.22 13.10
C SER A 125 -3.59 1.46 11.70
N VAL A 126 -4.53 2.39 11.60
CA VAL A 126 -5.07 2.90 10.33
C VAL A 126 -4.31 4.17 9.97
N TRP A 127 -3.59 4.14 8.87
CA TRP A 127 -2.83 5.28 8.38
C TRP A 127 -3.64 6.02 7.32
N THR A 128 -3.87 7.30 7.54
CA THR A 128 -4.66 8.14 6.64
C THR A 128 -4.11 8.12 5.22
N VAL A 129 -2.81 8.21 5.06
CA VAL A 129 -2.15 8.24 3.74
C VAL A 129 -2.46 6.99 2.91
N TYR A 130 -2.39 5.81 3.50
CA TYR A 130 -2.67 4.56 2.76
C TYR A 130 -4.16 4.41 2.46
N THR A 131 -5.03 4.74 3.42
CA THR A 131 -6.49 4.72 3.17
C THR A 131 -6.88 5.65 2.04
N THR A 132 -6.23 6.81 1.92
CA THR A 132 -6.43 7.75 0.81
C THR A 132 -5.93 7.18 -0.52
N GLY A 133 -4.76 6.54 -0.55
CA GLY A 133 -4.24 5.88 -1.75
C GLY A 133 -5.19 4.80 -2.28
N TYR A 134 -5.76 3.98 -1.40
CA TYR A 134 -6.79 3.01 -1.79
C TYR A 134 -8.10 3.66 -2.26
N ALA A 135 -8.49 4.81 -1.69
CA ALA A 135 -9.66 5.55 -2.16
C ALA A 135 -9.46 6.04 -3.61
N VAL A 136 -8.28 6.59 -3.93
CA VAL A 136 -7.92 6.97 -5.31
C VAL A 136 -7.99 5.77 -6.24
N ALA A 137 -7.37 4.65 -5.86
CA ALA A 137 -7.39 3.41 -6.65
C ALA A 137 -8.82 2.87 -6.86
N ALA A 138 -9.68 2.95 -5.84
CA ALA A 138 -11.09 2.59 -5.96
C ALA A 138 -11.82 3.44 -7.01
N GLY A 139 -11.56 4.76 -7.02
CA GLY A 139 -12.11 5.66 -8.02
C GLY A 139 -11.64 5.34 -9.45
N GLU A 140 -10.36 5.08 -9.63
CA GLU A 140 -9.78 4.71 -10.94
C GLU A 140 -10.32 3.38 -11.48
N LEU A 141 -10.64 2.44 -10.60
CA LEU A 141 -11.22 1.13 -10.94
C LEU A 141 -12.76 1.15 -11.02
N GLY A 142 -13.41 2.32 -10.86
CA GLY A 142 -14.87 2.45 -10.91
C GLY A 142 -15.60 1.83 -9.73
N LYS A 143 -14.93 1.58 -8.60
CA LYS A 143 -15.52 1.06 -7.35
C LYS A 143 -16.05 2.22 -6.48
N GLU A 144 -17.09 2.90 -6.96
CA GLU A 144 -17.61 4.14 -6.35
C GLU A 144 -18.07 3.97 -4.90
N GLU A 145 -18.70 2.86 -4.55
CA GLU A 145 -19.18 2.60 -3.18
C GLU A 145 -18.01 2.45 -2.21
N LEU A 146 -16.95 1.78 -2.63
CA LEU A 146 -15.73 1.63 -1.84
C LEU A 146 -15.01 2.97 -1.68
N LEU A 147 -14.88 3.76 -2.75
CA LEU A 147 -14.35 5.12 -2.71
C LEU A 147 -15.08 5.97 -1.66
N VAL A 148 -16.42 6.03 -1.75
CA VAL A 148 -17.24 6.82 -0.81
C VAL A 148 -17.07 6.31 0.62
N THR A 149 -17.01 4.99 0.81
CA THR A 149 -16.80 4.38 2.13
C THR A 149 -15.46 4.80 2.74
N LEU A 150 -14.37 4.72 1.99
CA LEU A 150 -13.03 5.08 2.46
C LEU A 150 -12.93 6.57 2.81
N ILE A 151 -13.48 7.45 1.97
CA ILE A 151 -13.52 8.89 2.24
C ILE A 151 -14.38 9.19 3.48
N ALA A 152 -15.56 8.59 3.60
CA ALA A 152 -16.44 8.80 4.75
C ALA A 152 -15.79 8.36 6.06
N GLN A 153 -15.01 7.28 6.05
CA GLN A 153 -14.24 6.82 7.21
C GLN A 153 -13.20 7.86 7.65
N GLN A 154 -12.46 8.46 6.71
CA GLN A 154 -11.47 9.50 7.02
C GLN A 154 -12.13 10.75 7.60
N ILE A 155 -13.21 11.22 6.98
CA ILE A 155 -13.98 12.37 7.48
C ILE A 155 -14.51 12.09 8.89
N ARG A 156 -15.12 10.93 9.12
CA ARG A 156 -15.64 10.53 10.44
C ARG A 156 -14.54 10.50 11.50
N ASN A 157 -13.39 9.93 11.19
CA ASN A 157 -12.25 9.90 12.11
C ASN A 157 -11.76 11.31 12.44
N ALA A 158 -11.66 12.20 11.43
CA ALA A 158 -11.28 13.59 11.63
C ALA A 158 -12.30 14.37 12.48
N VAL A 159 -13.58 14.20 12.24
CA VAL A 159 -14.66 14.83 13.02
C VAL A 159 -14.65 14.35 14.47
N PHE A 160 -14.54 13.04 14.70
CA PHE A 160 -14.49 12.44 16.02
C PHE A 160 -13.29 12.93 16.85
N ASN A 161 -12.12 13.03 16.21
CA ASN A 161 -10.88 13.47 16.85
C ASN A 161 -10.64 14.99 16.74
N LYS A 162 -11.56 15.76 16.12
CA LYS A 162 -11.51 17.21 15.91
C LYS A 162 -10.40 17.71 14.97
N THR A 163 -9.68 16.82 14.33
CA THR A 163 -8.68 17.11 13.29
C THR A 163 -8.24 15.82 12.59
N PHE A 164 -7.47 15.95 11.53
CA PHE A 164 -6.79 14.82 10.91
C PHE A 164 -5.56 14.42 11.71
N TYR A 165 -5.40 13.15 11.95
CA TYR A 165 -4.23 12.54 12.57
C TYR A 165 -3.52 11.63 11.59
N GLU A 166 -2.23 11.40 11.81
CA GLU A 166 -1.45 10.45 11.03
C GLU A 166 -2.01 9.03 11.14
N VAL A 167 -2.36 8.64 12.36
CA VAL A 167 -2.74 7.28 12.69
C VAL A 167 -3.95 7.25 13.61
N TYR A 168 -4.89 6.36 13.30
CA TYR A 168 -6.03 6.01 14.13
C TYR A 168 -5.96 4.54 14.54
N ASN A 169 -6.62 4.20 15.63
CA ASN A 169 -6.80 2.81 16.04
C ASN A 169 -7.91 2.18 15.19
N ALA A 170 -7.67 1.00 14.66
CA ALA A 170 -8.62 0.24 13.85
C ALA A 170 -9.83 -0.30 14.62
N ASP A 171 -9.77 -0.34 15.95
CA ASP A 171 -10.83 -0.89 16.79
C ASP A 171 -11.83 0.17 17.29
N ASP A 172 -11.37 1.39 17.56
CA ASP A 172 -12.21 2.43 18.15
C ASP A 172 -12.12 3.81 17.47
N GLY A 173 -11.27 3.95 16.44
CA GLY A 173 -11.08 5.18 15.67
C GLY A 173 -10.40 6.31 16.42
N ARG A 174 -9.89 6.08 17.65
CA ARG A 174 -9.17 7.11 18.40
C ARG A 174 -7.82 7.41 17.78
N ALA A 175 -7.49 8.68 17.73
CA ALA A 175 -6.18 9.12 17.31
C ALA A 175 -5.10 8.70 18.30
N TRP A 176 -3.96 8.30 17.77
CA TRP A 176 -2.89 7.72 18.57
C TRP A 176 -1.51 8.33 18.30
N ARG A 177 -1.37 9.14 17.24
CA ARG A 177 -0.13 9.80 16.88
C ARG A 177 -0.31 11.30 16.63
N TRP A 178 0.63 11.93 15.99
CA TRP A 178 0.71 13.37 15.81
C TRP A 178 -0.48 13.94 15.02
N PRO A 179 -1.07 15.05 15.49
CA PRO A 179 -2.11 15.75 14.74
C PRO A 179 -1.52 16.52 13.55
N ALA A 180 -2.35 16.72 12.54
CA ALA A 180 -2.14 17.70 11.46
C ALA A 180 -0.80 17.58 10.70
N GLN A 181 -0.32 16.38 10.42
CA GLN A 181 0.79 16.19 9.49
C GLN A 181 0.34 16.49 8.06
N THR A 182 1.24 17.10 7.27
CA THR A 182 0.91 17.60 5.93
C THR A 182 0.39 16.50 4.99
N TRP A 183 0.92 15.29 5.08
CA TRP A 183 0.44 14.16 4.27
C TRP A 183 -0.95 13.64 4.65
N ASN A 184 -1.47 14.00 5.82
CA ASN A 184 -2.83 13.63 6.24
C ASN A 184 -3.89 14.49 5.55
N ALA A 185 -3.49 15.59 4.91
CA ALA A 185 -4.37 16.53 4.23
C ALA A 185 -4.44 16.30 2.71
N ILE A 186 -3.79 15.25 2.19
CA ILE A 186 -3.75 14.95 0.75
C ILE A 186 -5.01 14.17 0.28
N GLY A 187 -5.96 13.95 1.15
CA GLY A 187 -7.22 13.29 0.84
C GLY A 187 -8.25 14.16 0.13
#